data_8b17ab2f082c27677239619a38d15e73
#
_entry.id   8b17ab2f082c27677239619a38d15e73
#
_cell.length_a   1.000
_cell.length_b   1.000
_cell.length_c   1.000
_cell.angle_alpha   90.00
_cell.angle_beta   90.00
_cell.angle_gamma   90.00
#
_symmetry.space_group_name_H-M   'P 1'
#
loop_
_entity.id
_entity.type
_entity.pdbx_description
1 polymer ?
#
loop_
_entity_poly.entity_id
_entity_poly.type
_entity_poly.pdbx_seq_one_letter_code
_entity_poly.pdbx_strand_id
1 'polypeptide(L)'
;LQGGSAAHISYVSIVGALETATNRCLKSKSIAGDMLLKSTTKTMVLRVPMVLGEGDYASYALRRNALKSLNFLFRPSSMDQPLYAGDVVRAIKAGAVKELEGAYDLVGPEPLSRRDLIKRTASMLGRRTKVVGLPIALGLILSGLLEKLFSNPPVTRSMLEVLDHDDNMDTSHTEELLKISPLVSLDAMLEKILNTHERP
;
A
#
# COMPACT_ATOMS: atom_id res chain seq x y z
N LEU A 1 31.63 -2.67 7.61
CA LEU A 1 30.75 -3.81 7.27
C LEU A 1 31.46 -4.64 6.22
N GLN A 2 32.14 -5.68 6.63
CA GLN A 2 32.70 -6.67 5.71
C GLN A 2 31.53 -7.38 5.03
N GLY A 3 31.36 -7.14 3.74
CA GLY A 3 30.20 -7.54 3.00
C GLY A 3 30.13 -9.03 2.75
N GLY A 4 29.11 -9.66 3.31
CA GLY A 4 28.58 -10.85 2.67
C GLY A 4 28.01 -10.43 1.32
N SER A 5 28.44 -11.06 0.23
CA SER A 5 27.87 -10.81 -1.09
C SER A 5 26.47 -11.36 -1.13
N ALA A 6 25.45 -10.51 -1.08
CA ALA A 6 24.09 -10.94 -1.35
C ALA A 6 24.01 -11.38 -2.82
N ALA A 7 23.44 -12.55 -3.08
CA ALA A 7 23.25 -13.04 -4.44
C ALA A 7 22.14 -12.27 -5.18
N HIS A 8 21.15 -11.79 -4.45
CA HIS A 8 20.00 -11.06 -4.99
C HIS A 8 19.43 -10.11 -3.95
N ILE A 9 18.92 -8.95 -4.38
CA ILE A 9 18.20 -7.98 -3.55
C ILE A 9 16.78 -7.84 -4.07
N SER A 10 15.79 -8.02 -3.18
CA SER A 10 14.41 -7.63 -3.47
C SER A 10 14.05 -6.40 -2.64
N TYR A 11 13.79 -5.29 -3.28
CA TYR A 11 13.41 -4.03 -2.63
C TYR A 11 11.93 -3.74 -2.84
N VAL A 12 11.18 -3.64 -1.74
CA VAL A 12 9.76 -3.28 -1.78
C VAL A 12 9.60 -1.77 -1.77
N SER A 13 9.05 -1.25 -2.85
CA SER A 13 8.76 0.16 -3.06
C SER A 13 7.24 0.39 -3.10
N ILE A 14 6.82 1.59 -3.45
CA ILE A 14 5.41 2.01 -3.49
C ILE A 14 5.03 2.30 -4.95
N VAL A 15 3.82 1.90 -5.37
CA VAL A 15 3.22 2.33 -6.65
C VAL A 15 3.19 3.86 -6.69
N GLY A 16 3.52 4.44 -7.84
CA GLY A 16 3.66 5.90 -7.97
C GLY A 16 4.98 6.48 -7.48
N ALA A 17 5.92 5.68 -6.97
CA ALA A 17 7.27 6.14 -6.65
C ALA A 17 8.03 6.50 -7.93
N LEU A 18 8.20 7.81 -8.17
CA LEU A 18 8.90 8.40 -9.31
C LEU A 18 9.90 9.44 -8.82
N GLU A 19 11.01 9.60 -9.53
CA GLU A 19 12.01 10.64 -9.21
C GLU A 19 11.43 12.06 -9.32
N THR A 20 10.45 12.23 -10.21
CA THR A 20 9.72 13.49 -10.41
C THR A 20 8.60 13.73 -9.39
N ALA A 21 8.34 12.77 -8.49
CA ALA A 21 7.28 12.91 -7.50
C ALA A 21 7.54 14.12 -6.58
N THR A 22 6.52 14.94 -6.37
CA THR A 22 6.55 16.07 -5.43
C THR A 22 6.58 15.60 -3.99
N ASN A 23 5.94 14.46 -3.72
CA ASN A 23 5.94 13.84 -2.41
C ASN A 23 7.30 13.25 -2.06
N ARG A 24 7.87 13.68 -0.92
CA ARG A 24 9.22 13.28 -0.47
C ARG A 24 9.34 11.77 -0.23
N CYS A 25 8.29 11.12 0.25
CA CYS A 25 8.29 9.69 0.51
C CYS A 25 8.39 8.92 -0.81
N LEU A 26 7.54 9.22 -1.78
CA LEU A 26 7.56 8.58 -3.10
C LEU A 26 8.89 8.83 -3.81
N LYS A 27 9.39 10.07 -3.78
CA LYS A 27 10.69 10.43 -4.37
C LYS A 27 11.85 9.66 -3.73
N SER A 28 11.92 9.59 -2.41
CA SER A 28 12.98 8.86 -1.70
C SER A 28 12.96 7.36 -1.99
N LYS A 29 11.76 6.78 -2.12
CA LYS A 29 11.58 5.37 -2.50
C LYS A 29 12.05 5.10 -3.93
N SER A 30 11.78 6.01 -4.88
CA SER A 30 12.30 5.92 -6.25
C SER A 30 13.83 5.98 -6.28
N ILE A 31 14.42 7.01 -5.64
CA ILE A 31 15.88 7.18 -5.59
C ILE A 31 16.56 5.93 -5.00
N ALA A 32 16.02 5.39 -3.90
CA ALA A 32 16.57 4.19 -3.29
C ALA A 32 16.49 2.97 -4.23
N GLY A 33 15.36 2.80 -4.94
CA GLY A 33 15.21 1.75 -5.96
C GLY A 33 16.22 1.89 -7.09
N ASP A 34 16.38 3.10 -7.63
CA ASP A 34 17.32 3.39 -8.72
C ASP A 34 18.79 3.16 -8.31
N MET A 35 19.14 3.52 -7.06
CA MET A 35 20.47 3.23 -6.52
C MET A 35 20.75 1.73 -6.45
N LEU A 36 19.75 0.94 -6.04
CA LEU A 36 19.87 -0.51 -5.96
C LEU A 36 19.96 -1.16 -7.35
N LEU A 37 19.16 -0.70 -8.31
CA LEU A 37 19.21 -1.17 -9.70
C LEU A 37 20.55 -0.86 -10.41
N LYS A 38 21.24 0.19 -9.99
CA LYS A 38 22.59 0.53 -10.48
C LYS A 38 23.70 -0.20 -9.74
N SER A 39 23.40 -0.97 -8.72
CA SER A 39 24.39 -1.76 -7.97
C SER A 39 24.88 -2.96 -8.81
N THR A 40 25.98 -3.56 -8.39
CA THR A 40 26.52 -4.79 -9.02
C THR A 40 25.74 -6.05 -8.64
N THR A 41 24.84 -5.96 -7.66
CA THR A 41 24.02 -7.08 -7.20
C THR A 41 22.70 -7.11 -7.97
N LYS A 42 22.30 -8.26 -8.47
CA LYS A 42 21.01 -8.46 -9.13
C LYS A 42 19.90 -7.96 -8.22
N THR A 43 19.09 -7.02 -8.71
CA THR A 43 18.08 -6.34 -7.88
C THR A 43 16.72 -6.32 -8.56
N MET A 44 15.72 -6.77 -7.84
CA MET A 44 14.31 -6.58 -8.17
C MET A 44 13.71 -5.47 -7.30
N VAL A 45 13.17 -4.44 -7.92
CA VAL A 45 12.36 -3.42 -7.25
C VAL A 45 10.88 -3.78 -7.47
N LEU A 46 10.18 -4.15 -6.42
CA LEU A 46 8.75 -4.48 -6.46
C LEU A 46 7.95 -3.32 -5.89
N ARG A 47 7.22 -2.59 -6.75
CA ARG A 47 6.34 -1.50 -6.33
C ARG A 47 4.95 -2.06 -6.05
N VAL A 48 4.47 -1.84 -4.83
CA VAL A 48 3.19 -2.35 -4.34
C VAL A 48 2.29 -1.21 -3.87
N PRO A 49 0.96 -1.37 -3.93
CA PRO A 49 -0.02 -0.40 -3.43
C PRO A 49 -0.16 -0.52 -1.91
N MET A 50 -1.35 -0.22 -1.38
CA MET A 50 -1.70 -0.54 0.00
C MET A 50 -1.64 -2.05 0.22
N VAL A 51 -0.78 -2.48 1.14
CA VAL A 51 -0.67 -3.90 1.54
C VAL A 51 -1.51 -4.13 2.77
N LEU A 52 -2.32 -5.20 2.74
CA LEU A 52 -3.12 -5.65 3.87
C LEU A 52 -2.67 -7.05 4.30
N GLY A 53 -2.53 -7.27 5.59
CA GLY A 53 -2.11 -8.54 6.16
C GLY A 53 -2.52 -8.68 7.62
N GLU A 54 -2.35 -9.87 8.16
CA GLU A 54 -2.66 -10.16 9.55
C GLU A 54 -1.70 -9.41 10.50
N GLY A 55 -2.26 -8.66 11.46
CA GLY A 55 -1.48 -7.94 12.46
C GLY A 55 -0.84 -6.64 12.01
N ASP A 56 -1.02 -6.20 10.74
CA ASP A 56 -0.50 -4.92 10.28
C ASP A 56 -1.40 -3.73 10.66
N TYR A 57 -0.78 -2.54 10.67
CA TYR A 57 -1.47 -1.31 11.06
C TYR A 57 -2.57 -0.89 10.08
N ALA A 58 -2.41 -1.10 8.77
CA ALA A 58 -3.40 -0.71 7.77
C ALA A 58 -4.67 -1.57 7.90
N SER A 59 -4.51 -2.87 8.10
CA SER A 59 -5.60 -3.82 8.34
C SER A 59 -6.33 -3.51 9.66
N TYR A 60 -5.59 -3.20 10.73
CA TYR A 60 -6.18 -2.76 11.98
C TYR A 60 -6.97 -1.46 11.81
N ALA A 61 -6.43 -0.47 11.11
CA ALA A 61 -7.09 0.81 10.86
C ALA A 61 -8.36 0.62 10.00
N LEU A 62 -8.31 -0.24 8.98
CA LEU A 62 -9.44 -0.59 8.14
C LEU A 62 -10.56 -1.23 8.98
N ARG A 63 -10.24 -2.24 9.78
CA ARG A 63 -11.19 -2.89 10.69
C ARG A 63 -11.81 -1.90 11.68
N ARG A 64 -10.98 -1.04 12.30
CA ARG A 64 -11.45 -0.01 13.23
C ARG A 64 -12.42 0.97 12.56
N ASN A 65 -12.16 1.36 11.31
CA ASN A 65 -13.06 2.23 10.55
C ASN A 65 -14.35 1.51 10.16
N ALA A 66 -14.27 0.24 9.77
CA ALA A 66 -15.45 -0.58 9.45
C ALA A 66 -16.41 -0.77 10.63
N LEU A 67 -15.91 -0.74 11.86
CA LEU A 67 -16.72 -0.85 13.09
C LEU A 67 -17.44 0.46 13.46
N LYS A 68 -17.04 1.61 12.93
CA LYS A 68 -17.69 2.89 13.18
C LYS A 68 -18.98 3.03 12.36
N SER A 69 -20.02 3.65 12.94
CA SER A 69 -21.25 3.99 12.20
C SER A 69 -21.05 5.15 11.20
N LEU A 70 -20.05 6.00 11.45
CA LEU A 70 -19.74 7.17 10.62
C LEU A 70 -18.21 7.31 10.48
N ASN A 71 -17.76 7.49 9.24
CA ASN A 71 -16.37 7.79 8.88
C ASN A 71 -16.27 9.08 8.09
N PHE A 72 -15.27 9.87 8.40
CA PHE A 72 -14.86 11.03 7.60
C PHE A 72 -13.56 10.71 6.88
N LEU A 73 -13.57 10.84 5.56
CA LEU A 73 -12.41 10.53 4.72
C LEU A 73 -12.10 11.68 3.77
N PHE A 74 -10.81 11.93 3.59
CA PHE A 74 -10.35 12.71 2.44
C PHE A 74 -10.38 11.81 1.19
N ARG A 75 -10.89 12.35 0.07
CA ARG A 75 -10.96 11.63 -1.21
C ARG A 75 -11.56 10.20 -1.11
N PRO A 76 -12.80 10.06 -0.63
CA PRO A 76 -13.42 8.75 -0.45
C PRO A 76 -13.66 7.99 -1.77
N SER A 77 -13.62 8.70 -2.91
CA SER A 77 -13.79 8.14 -4.25
C SER A 77 -12.45 7.75 -4.90
N SER A 78 -11.31 8.05 -4.27
CA SER A 78 -10.01 7.63 -4.77
C SER A 78 -9.93 6.10 -4.79
N MET A 79 -9.36 5.58 -5.88
CA MET A 79 -9.27 4.14 -6.10
C MET A 79 -8.03 3.59 -5.38
N ASP A 80 -8.22 2.52 -4.66
CA ASP A 80 -7.15 1.70 -4.10
C ASP A 80 -7.26 0.28 -4.70
N GLN A 81 -6.15 -0.40 -4.82
CA GLN A 81 -6.09 -1.78 -5.33
C GLN A 81 -5.29 -2.64 -4.33
N PRO A 82 -5.87 -2.92 -3.14
CA PRO A 82 -5.15 -3.52 -2.03
C PRO A 82 -4.56 -4.88 -2.39
N LEU A 83 -3.31 -5.13 -1.99
CA LEU A 83 -2.59 -6.38 -2.21
C LEU A 83 -2.42 -7.13 -0.88
N TYR A 84 -2.61 -8.45 -0.90
CA TYR A 84 -2.40 -9.26 0.29
C TYR A 84 -0.90 -9.41 0.63
N ALA A 85 -0.53 -9.25 1.89
CA ALA A 85 0.86 -9.37 2.34
C ALA A 85 1.51 -10.72 1.98
N GLY A 86 0.73 -11.80 2.03
CA GLY A 86 1.20 -13.12 1.61
C GLY A 86 1.56 -13.19 0.12
N ASP A 87 0.89 -12.42 -0.73
CA ASP A 87 1.20 -12.34 -2.16
C ASP A 87 2.48 -11.55 -2.41
N VAL A 88 2.74 -10.49 -1.63
CA VAL A 88 4.03 -9.78 -1.64
C VAL A 88 5.16 -10.74 -1.28
N VAL A 89 4.98 -11.56 -0.25
CA VAL A 89 5.99 -12.57 0.15
C VAL A 89 6.20 -13.60 -0.96
N ARG A 90 5.13 -14.08 -1.62
CA ARG A 90 5.24 -14.98 -2.77
C ARG A 90 6.03 -14.33 -3.91
N ALA A 91 5.75 -13.05 -4.20
CA ALA A 91 6.44 -12.30 -5.25
C ALA A 91 7.95 -12.14 -4.95
N ILE A 92 8.30 -11.76 -3.72
CA ILE A 92 9.69 -11.63 -3.28
C ILE A 92 10.43 -12.97 -3.43
N LYS A 93 9.84 -14.06 -2.95
CA LYS A 93 10.44 -15.40 -3.07
C LYS A 93 10.62 -15.82 -4.52
N ALA A 94 9.61 -15.61 -5.36
CA ALA A 94 9.69 -15.95 -6.79
C ALA A 94 10.74 -15.11 -7.52
N GLY A 95 10.82 -13.81 -7.23
CA GLY A 95 11.82 -12.91 -7.80
C GLY A 95 13.24 -13.29 -7.41
N ALA A 96 13.46 -13.65 -6.14
CA ALA A 96 14.76 -14.09 -5.65
C ALA A 96 15.19 -15.43 -6.27
N VAL A 97 14.29 -16.42 -6.35
CA VAL A 97 14.59 -17.73 -6.96
C VAL A 97 14.90 -17.60 -8.45
N LYS A 98 14.23 -16.69 -9.16
CA LYS A 98 14.47 -16.42 -10.58
C LYS A 98 15.58 -15.41 -10.83
N GLU A 99 16.17 -14.86 -9.78
CA GLU A 99 17.16 -13.78 -9.85
C GLU A 99 16.71 -12.63 -10.77
N LEU A 100 15.43 -12.22 -10.65
CA LEU A 100 14.86 -11.17 -11.51
C LEU A 100 15.54 -9.83 -11.26
N GLU A 101 15.80 -9.12 -12.35
CA GLU A 101 16.36 -7.78 -12.33
C GLU A 101 15.36 -6.79 -12.94
N GLY A 102 15.30 -5.59 -12.38
CA GLY A 102 14.42 -4.53 -12.88
C GLY A 102 13.35 -4.09 -11.90
N ALA A 103 12.47 -3.20 -12.37
CA ALA A 103 11.37 -2.67 -11.59
C ALA A 103 10.04 -3.24 -12.10
N TYR A 104 9.23 -3.73 -11.18
CA TYR A 104 7.95 -4.37 -11.45
C TYR A 104 6.87 -3.76 -10.57
N ASP A 105 5.68 -3.55 -11.13
CA ASP A 105 4.49 -3.18 -10.37
C ASP A 105 3.68 -4.43 -10.10
N LEU A 106 3.14 -4.55 -8.87
CA LEU A 106 2.23 -5.61 -8.49
C LEU A 106 1.13 -5.02 -7.61
N VAL A 107 -0.11 -5.07 -8.08
CA VAL A 107 -1.28 -4.58 -7.37
C VAL A 107 -2.25 -5.71 -7.06
N GLY A 108 -3.25 -5.45 -6.22
CA GLY A 108 -4.26 -6.46 -5.90
C GLY A 108 -5.20 -6.75 -7.06
N PRO A 109 -6.03 -7.80 -6.95
CA PRO A 109 -6.85 -8.30 -8.07
C PRO A 109 -8.04 -7.39 -8.40
N GLU A 110 -8.44 -6.49 -7.50
CA GLU A 110 -9.67 -5.71 -7.65
C GLU A 110 -9.45 -4.25 -7.20
N PRO A 111 -9.55 -3.27 -8.13
CA PRO A 111 -9.59 -1.86 -7.77
C PRO A 111 -10.96 -1.48 -7.20
N LEU A 112 -10.98 -0.72 -6.11
CA LEU A 112 -12.22 -0.20 -5.54
C LEU A 112 -12.00 1.13 -4.83
N SER A 113 -13.09 1.91 -4.63
CA SER A 113 -12.95 3.16 -3.91
C SER A 113 -12.68 2.93 -2.42
N ARG A 114 -11.96 3.84 -1.77
CA ARG A 114 -11.74 3.82 -0.31
C ARG A 114 -13.03 3.72 0.47
N ARG A 115 -14.08 4.39 -0.02
CA ARG A 115 -15.43 4.29 0.53
C ARG A 115 -15.95 2.86 0.49
N ASP A 116 -15.81 2.21 -0.66
CA ASP A 116 -16.38 0.88 -0.86
C ASP A 116 -15.55 -0.18 -0.14
N LEU A 117 -14.25 -0.01 -0.03
CA LEU A 117 -13.39 -0.86 0.79
C LEU A 117 -13.86 -0.88 2.25
N ILE A 118 -14.09 0.31 2.85
CA ILE A 118 -14.59 0.39 4.24
C ILE A 118 -16.00 -0.19 4.36
N LYS A 119 -16.89 0.08 3.40
CA LYS A 119 -18.26 -0.45 3.43
C LYS A 119 -18.29 -1.97 3.27
N ARG A 120 -17.47 -2.52 2.36
CA ARG A 120 -17.37 -3.97 2.15
C ARG A 120 -16.84 -4.65 3.40
N THR A 121 -15.78 -4.11 4.01
CA THR A 121 -15.24 -4.59 5.29
C THR A 121 -16.29 -4.52 6.42
N ALA A 122 -17.07 -3.44 6.51
CA ALA A 122 -18.14 -3.30 7.48
C ALA A 122 -19.24 -4.35 7.26
N SER A 123 -19.63 -4.60 6.02
CA SER A 123 -20.62 -5.61 5.66
C SER A 123 -20.19 -7.02 6.09
N MET A 124 -18.91 -7.37 5.91
CA MET A 124 -18.36 -8.65 6.38
C MET A 124 -18.40 -8.80 7.91
N LEU A 125 -18.35 -7.68 8.64
CA LEU A 125 -18.51 -7.64 10.10
C LEU A 125 -19.99 -7.57 10.54
N GLY A 126 -20.96 -7.72 9.62
CA GLY A 126 -22.38 -7.56 9.90
C GLY A 126 -22.77 -6.13 10.31
N ARG A 127 -22.00 -5.13 9.89
CA ARG A 127 -22.18 -3.71 10.23
C ARG A 127 -22.53 -2.88 9.00
N ARG A 128 -23.12 -1.71 9.25
CA ARG A 128 -23.33 -0.67 8.24
C ARG A 128 -22.59 0.59 8.67
N THR A 129 -21.89 1.23 7.74
CA THR A 129 -21.18 2.48 8.00
C THR A 129 -21.51 3.52 6.95
N LYS A 130 -21.58 4.78 7.37
CA LYS A 130 -21.67 5.93 6.48
C LYS A 130 -20.28 6.52 6.28
N VAL A 131 -19.93 6.84 5.04
CA VAL A 131 -18.67 7.49 4.71
C VAL A 131 -18.96 8.86 4.10
N VAL A 132 -18.51 9.89 4.79
CA VAL A 132 -18.64 11.30 4.40
C VAL A 132 -17.29 11.78 3.87
N GLY A 133 -17.30 12.34 2.66
CA GLY A 133 -16.11 12.93 2.07
C GLY A 133 -15.81 14.31 2.66
N LEU A 134 -14.54 14.54 3.00
CA LEU A 134 -14.03 15.85 3.35
C LEU A 134 -13.21 16.41 2.19
N PRO A 135 -13.32 17.73 1.90
CA PRO A 135 -12.46 18.38 0.92
C PRO A 135 -10.99 18.25 1.32
N ILE A 136 -10.12 17.85 0.39
CA ILE A 136 -8.69 17.71 0.66
C ILE A 136 -8.04 19.02 1.11
N ALA A 137 -8.54 20.16 0.59
CA ALA A 137 -8.06 21.48 0.99
C ALA A 137 -8.19 21.72 2.50
N LEU A 138 -9.28 21.25 3.12
CA LEU A 138 -9.47 21.32 4.57
C LEU A 138 -8.40 20.49 5.30
N GLY A 139 -8.09 19.29 4.78
CA GLY A 139 -7.04 18.44 5.34
C GLY A 139 -5.66 19.08 5.27
N LEU A 140 -5.33 19.70 4.12
CA LEU A 140 -4.04 20.38 3.91
C LEU A 140 -3.87 21.60 4.83
N ILE A 141 -4.93 22.37 5.07
CA ILE A 141 -4.92 23.51 6.01
C ILE A 141 -4.70 22.97 7.44
N LEU A 142 -5.49 21.99 7.84
CA LEU A 142 -5.42 21.42 9.19
C LEU A 142 -4.05 20.76 9.46
N SER A 143 -3.53 19.97 8.52
CA SER A 143 -2.21 19.35 8.67
C SER A 143 -1.10 20.40 8.77
N GLY A 144 -1.17 21.49 8.00
CA GLY A 144 -0.22 22.59 8.10
C GLY A 144 -0.24 23.33 9.45
N LEU A 145 -1.40 23.41 10.09
CA LEU A 145 -1.51 23.93 11.46
C LEU A 145 -0.95 22.93 12.49
N LEU A 146 -1.28 21.65 12.34
CA LEU A 146 -0.78 20.59 13.25
C LEU A 146 0.74 20.44 13.16
N GLU A 147 1.33 20.53 11.98
CA GLU A 147 2.79 20.50 11.78
C GLU A 147 3.52 21.69 12.46
N LYS A 148 2.84 22.83 12.63
CA LYS A 148 3.39 23.99 13.36
C LYS A 148 3.26 23.86 14.87
N LEU A 149 2.22 23.18 15.36
CA LEU A 149 1.88 23.08 16.78
C LEU A 149 2.49 21.85 17.44
N PHE A 150 2.75 20.79 16.69
CA PHE A 150 3.22 19.50 17.22
C PHE A 150 4.49 19.06 16.52
N SER A 151 5.48 18.63 17.27
CA SER A 151 6.71 18.02 16.72
C SER A 151 6.45 16.66 16.06
N ASN A 152 5.36 15.99 16.40
CA ASN A 152 4.95 14.70 15.85
C ASN A 152 3.43 14.70 15.56
N PRO A 153 3.00 15.39 14.49
CA PRO A 153 1.58 15.54 14.19
C PRO A 153 0.97 14.22 13.72
N PRO A 154 -0.29 13.93 14.11
CA PRO A 154 -0.98 12.69 13.75
C PRO A 154 -1.30 12.59 12.23
N VAL A 155 -1.33 13.72 11.53
CA VAL A 155 -1.54 13.82 10.08
C VAL A 155 -0.60 14.89 9.52
N THR A 156 0.18 14.54 8.51
CA THR A 156 1.09 15.44 7.81
C THR A 156 0.58 15.75 6.40
N ARG A 157 1.05 16.85 5.81
CA ARG A 157 0.78 17.16 4.41
C ARG A 157 1.26 16.04 3.48
N SER A 158 2.46 15.51 3.74
CA SER A 158 3.01 14.41 2.95
C SER A 158 2.15 13.15 3.00
N MET A 159 1.51 12.84 4.13
CA MET A 159 0.55 11.74 4.24
C MET A 159 -0.70 11.97 3.38
N LEU A 160 -1.21 13.20 3.34
CA LEU A 160 -2.39 13.54 2.51
C LEU A 160 -2.07 13.54 1.02
N GLU A 161 -0.87 13.99 0.64
CA GLU A 161 -0.42 14.00 -0.75
C GLU A 161 -0.22 12.58 -1.31
N VAL A 162 0.24 11.61 -0.51
CA VAL A 162 0.29 10.19 -0.92
C VAL A 162 -1.11 9.65 -1.21
N LEU A 163 -2.15 10.14 -0.52
CA LEU A 163 -3.52 9.77 -0.80
C LEU A 163 -4.06 10.33 -2.13
N ASP A 164 -3.35 11.25 -2.78
CA ASP A 164 -3.72 11.86 -4.06
C ASP A 164 -3.29 11.00 -5.26
N HIS A 165 -3.37 9.70 -5.10
CA HIS A 165 -3.04 8.70 -6.11
C HIS A 165 -4.21 7.72 -6.26
N ASP A 166 -4.50 7.35 -7.49
CA ASP A 166 -5.49 6.34 -7.82
C ASP A 166 -4.76 5.09 -8.33
N ASP A 167 -4.93 3.97 -7.63
CA ASP A 167 -4.43 2.68 -8.04
C ASP A 167 -5.50 2.00 -8.91
N ASN A 168 -5.23 1.89 -10.20
CA ASN A 168 -6.05 1.13 -11.15
C ASN A 168 -5.13 0.68 -12.29
N MET A 169 -4.42 -0.41 -12.05
CA MET A 169 -3.39 -0.91 -12.94
C MET A 169 -3.63 -2.39 -13.26
N ASP A 170 -3.27 -2.79 -14.47
CA ASP A 170 -3.16 -4.20 -14.83
C ASP A 170 -1.71 -4.67 -14.63
N THR A 171 -1.52 -5.62 -13.73
CA THR A 171 -0.21 -6.23 -13.43
C THR A 171 -0.16 -7.72 -13.77
N SER A 172 -1.07 -8.22 -14.61
CA SER A 172 -1.14 -9.61 -15.04
C SER A 172 0.18 -10.13 -15.61
N HIS A 173 0.91 -9.30 -16.36
CA HIS A 173 2.24 -9.64 -16.86
C HIS A 173 3.25 -9.92 -15.72
N THR A 174 3.25 -9.10 -14.67
CA THR A 174 4.11 -9.32 -13.49
C THR A 174 3.72 -10.60 -12.76
N GLU A 175 2.42 -10.86 -12.61
CA GLU A 175 1.91 -12.07 -11.97
C GLU A 175 2.34 -13.34 -12.72
N GLU A 176 2.22 -13.33 -14.05
CA GLU A 176 2.64 -14.42 -14.93
C GLU A 176 4.16 -14.64 -14.87
N LEU A 177 4.93 -13.53 -14.96
CA LEU A 177 6.40 -13.57 -14.86
C LEU A 177 6.85 -14.19 -13.54
N LEU A 178 6.22 -13.81 -12.44
CA LEU A 178 6.52 -14.31 -11.10
C LEU A 178 5.89 -15.70 -10.86
N LYS A 179 4.92 -16.14 -11.66
CA LYS A 179 4.12 -17.37 -11.46
C LYS A 179 3.40 -17.38 -10.12
N ILE A 180 2.77 -16.28 -9.76
CA ILE A 180 2.03 -16.12 -8.49
C ILE A 180 0.52 -16.00 -8.67
N SER A 181 0.04 -16.05 -9.91
CA SER A 181 -1.40 -16.07 -10.21
C SER A 181 -2.03 -17.40 -9.79
N PRO A 182 -3.28 -17.40 -9.28
CA PRO A 182 -4.06 -16.22 -8.95
C PRO A 182 -3.59 -15.57 -7.64
N LEU A 183 -3.78 -14.26 -7.56
CA LEU A 183 -3.64 -13.53 -6.30
C LEU A 183 -4.81 -13.84 -5.36
N VAL A 184 -4.61 -13.60 -4.07
CA VAL A 184 -5.69 -13.76 -3.08
C VAL A 184 -6.78 -12.71 -3.37
N SER A 185 -8.03 -13.16 -3.52
CA SER A 185 -9.16 -12.26 -3.77
C SER A 185 -9.36 -11.28 -2.61
N LEU A 186 -9.97 -10.13 -2.90
CA LEU A 186 -10.24 -9.11 -1.88
C LEU A 186 -11.04 -9.67 -0.69
N ASP A 187 -12.09 -10.46 -0.95
CA ASP A 187 -12.90 -11.04 0.13
C ASP A 187 -12.11 -12.02 0.99
N ALA A 188 -11.31 -12.90 0.37
CA ALA A 188 -10.47 -13.85 1.10
C ALA A 188 -9.39 -13.14 1.93
N MET A 189 -8.83 -12.04 1.42
CA MET A 189 -7.90 -11.19 2.17
C MET A 189 -8.60 -10.51 3.36
N LEU A 190 -9.76 -9.91 3.13
CA LEU A 190 -10.55 -9.26 4.20
C LEU A 190 -10.94 -10.27 5.28
N GLU A 191 -11.36 -11.48 4.90
CA GLU A 191 -11.67 -12.54 5.86
C GLU A 191 -10.47 -12.88 6.75
N LYS A 192 -9.27 -13.04 6.17
CA LYS A 192 -8.04 -13.33 6.91
C LYS A 192 -7.71 -12.24 7.94
N ILE A 193 -7.70 -10.97 7.50
CA ILE A 193 -7.34 -9.85 8.39
C ILE A 193 -8.39 -9.56 9.47
N LEU A 194 -9.66 -9.89 9.21
CA LEU A 194 -10.74 -9.69 10.18
C LEU A 194 -10.79 -10.78 11.25
N ASN A 195 -10.34 -11.98 10.94
CA ASN A 195 -10.25 -13.11 11.88
C ASN A 195 -9.06 -12.98 12.84
N THR A 196 -8.10 -12.12 12.55
CA THR A 196 -6.94 -11.87 13.42
C THR A 196 -7.29 -10.80 14.45
N HIS A 197 -7.27 -11.17 15.73
CA HIS A 197 -7.62 -10.28 16.85
C HIS A 197 -6.41 -9.51 17.42
N GLU A 198 -5.22 -9.72 16.91
CA GLU A 198 -4.00 -9.09 17.40
C GLU A 198 -3.97 -7.60 17.04
N ARG A 199 -3.63 -6.78 18.05
CA ARG A 199 -3.28 -5.37 17.84
C ARG A 199 -1.83 -5.31 17.39
N PRO A 200 -1.50 -4.47 16.39
CA PRO A 200 -0.12 -4.22 16.04
C PRO A 200 0.66 -3.54 17.14
#